data_ca2975b092634bd9016ae331b8ec5edf
#
_entry.id   ca2975b092634bd9016ae331b8ec5edf
#
_cell.length_a   1.000
_cell.length_b   1.000
_cell.length_c   1.000
_cell.angle_alpha   90.00
_cell.angle_beta   90.00
_cell.angle_gamma   90.00
#
_symmetry.space_group_name_H-M   'P 1'
#
loop_
_entity.id
_entity.type
_entity.pdbx_description
1 polymer ?
#
loop_
_entity_poly.entity_id
_entity_poly.type
_entity_poly.pdbx_seq_one_letter_code
_entity_poly.pdbx_strand_id
1 'polypeptide(L)'
;MSERDEFGDWRLTESSTRLGWMLRAQMPKHVRVFAMWFIFRMIGAVIRSFFSKPPAPVEKKMVVECETAEAFAEALAEAKAAKRPVVVDFTATWCGPCHRVAPIYADMSETYDAMFLKVDVDKNSAVSGAHQVTAMPTFAFYSADGEPHDEKIRGANVQKIVETLEKLGAKKVAKEAKKDA
;
A
#
# COMPACT_ATOMS: atom_id res chain seq x y z
N MET A 1 -28.05 0.58 -43.44
CA MET A 1 -27.36 1.54 -44.34
C MET A 1 -27.57 2.90 -43.71
N SER A 2 -26.52 3.53 -43.26
CA SER A 2 -26.55 4.88 -42.68
C SER A 2 -26.25 5.88 -43.79
N GLU A 3 -27.20 6.71 -44.12
CA GLU A 3 -27.04 7.80 -45.09
C GLU A 3 -26.62 9.06 -44.32
N ARG A 4 -25.57 9.73 -44.81
CA ARG A 4 -24.99 10.95 -44.25
C ARG A 4 -25.57 12.13 -45.03
N ASP A 5 -26.25 13.08 -44.35
CA ASP A 5 -26.68 14.30 -44.99
C ASP A 5 -25.54 15.32 -45.14
N GLU A 6 -25.77 16.33 -45.97
CA GLU A 6 -24.77 17.31 -46.44
C GLU A 6 -24.14 18.18 -45.31
N PHE A 7 -24.63 18.05 -44.07
CA PHE A 7 -24.15 18.80 -42.90
C PHE A 7 -23.45 17.95 -41.82
N GLY A 8 -23.23 16.64 -42.09
CA GLY A 8 -22.42 15.80 -41.20
C GLY A 8 -23.08 15.38 -39.88
N ASP A 9 -24.37 15.56 -39.72
CA ASP A 9 -25.12 15.15 -38.54
C ASP A 9 -25.74 13.74 -38.71
N TRP A 10 -25.64 12.92 -37.62
CA TRP A 10 -26.15 11.56 -37.64
C TRP A 10 -27.60 11.50 -37.17
N ARG A 11 -28.54 11.45 -38.13
CA ARG A 11 -29.94 11.15 -37.78
C ARG A 11 -30.08 9.64 -37.54
N LEU A 12 -30.38 9.30 -36.29
CA LEU A 12 -30.86 7.95 -35.95
C LEU A 12 -32.22 7.74 -36.59
N THR A 13 -32.35 6.75 -37.46
CA THR A 13 -33.60 6.42 -38.12
C THR A 13 -34.66 6.05 -37.08
N GLU A 14 -35.87 6.54 -37.23
CA GLU A 14 -37.04 6.40 -36.32
C GLU A 14 -37.38 4.96 -35.94
N SER A 15 -36.84 3.95 -36.61
CA SER A 15 -37.11 2.53 -36.33
C SER A 15 -36.49 2.05 -35.02
N SER A 16 -35.39 2.69 -34.51
CA SER A 16 -34.75 2.28 -33.28
C SER A 16 -35.42 2.85 -32.01
N THR A 17 -36.21 3.92 -32.18
CA THR A 17 -36.91 4.56 -31.06
C THR A 17 -38.24 3.88 -30.69
N ARG A 18 -38.90 3.20 -31.67
CA ARG A 18 -40.19 2.53 -31.42
C ARG A 18 -40.05 1.29 -30.52
N LEU A 19 -38.94 0.55 -30.60
CA LEU A 19 -38.75 -0.63 -29.76
C LEU A 19 -38.50 -0.27 -28.29
N GLY A 20 -37.80 0.85 -28.05
CA GLY A 20 -37.52 1.34 -26.68
C GLY A 20 -38.77 1.84 -25.94
N TRP A 21 -39.74 2.37 -26.67
CA TRP A 21 -41.00 2.87 -26.08
C TRP A 21 -41.98 1.74 -25.75
N MET A 22 -42.06 0.67 -26.58
CA MET A 22 -42.95 -0.47 -26.33
C MET A 22 -42.56 -1.27 -25.10
N LEU A 23 -41.26 -1.44 -24.82
CA LEU A 23 -40.78 -2.11 -23.62
C LEU A 23 -41.00 -1.27 -22.34
N ARG A 24 -41.12 0.06 -22.49
CA ARG A 24 -41.37 0.96 -21.35
C ARG A 24 -42.83 1.06 -20.93
N ALA A 25 -43.75 0.78 -21.83
CA ALA A 25 -45.17 0.98 -21.60
C ALA A 25 -45.89 -0.20 -20.91
N GLN A 26 -45.28 -1.40 -20.91
CA GLN A 26 -45.96 -2.62 -20.40
C GLN A 26 -45.50 -3.11 -19.03
N MET A 27 -44.55 -2.45 -18.37
CA MET A 27 -44.12 -2.87 -17.02
C MET A 27 -44.97 -2.15 -15.96
N PRO A 28 -45.68 -2.88 -15.09
CA PRO A 28 -46.40 -2.30 -13.99
C PRO A 28 -45.47 -1.56 -13.02
N LYS A 29 -45.97 -0.47 -12.43
CA LYS A 29 -45.16 0.48 -11.62
C LYS A 29 -44.37 -0.20 -10.52
N HIS A 30 -44.88 -1.27 -9.91
CA HIS A 30 -44.19 -2.06 -8.88
C HIS A 30 -42.98 -2.86 -9.41
N VAL A 31 -43.01 -3.33 -10.66
CA VAL A 31 -41.89 -4.04 -11.30
C VAL A 31 -40.75 -3.07 -11.62
N ARG A 32 -41.06 -1.82 -11.97
CA ARG A 32 -40.04 -0.79 -12.23
C ARG A 32 -39.26 -0.40 -10.94
N VAL A 33 -39.95 -0.30 -9.82
CA VAL A 33 -39.34 -0.01 -8.52
C VAL A 33 -38.49 -1.19 -8.07
N PHE A 34 -38.97 -2.43 -8.27
CA PHE A 34 -38.21 -3.66 -7.94
C PHE A 34 -36.96 -3.81 -8.81
N ALA A 35 -37.06 -3.56 -10.12
CA ALA A 35 -35.92 -3.62 -11.03
C ALA A 35 -34.89 -2.55 -10.71
N MET A 36 -35.28 -1.32 -10.37
CA MET A 36 -34.42 -0.24 -9.98
C MET A 36 -33.72 -0.53 -8.62
N TRP A 37 -34.48 -1.10 -7.67
CA TRP A 37 -33.92 -1.53 -6.37
C TRP A 37 -32.94 -2.69 -6.54
N PHE A 38 -33.20 -3.64 -7.43
CA PHE A 38 -32.32 -4.78 -7.71
C PHE A 38 -31.03 -4.34 -8.41
N ILE A 39 -31.13 -3.41 -9.38
CA ILE A 39 -29.99 -2.81 -10.08
C ILE A 39 -29.14 -2.02 -9.08
N PHE A 40 -29.74 -1.23 -8.20
CA PHE A 40 -29.02 -0.46 -7.18
C PHE A 40 -28.32 -1.37 -6.16
N ARG A 41 -28.94 -2.50 -5.82
CA ARG A 41 -28.38 -3.51 -4.94
C ARG A 41 -27.21 -4.28 -5.61
N MET A 42 -27.32 -4.59 -6.90
CA MET A 42 -26.27 -5.23 -7.69
C MET A 42 -25.07 -4.29 -7.91
N ILE A 43 -25.34 -3.03 -8.27
CA ILE A 43 -24.30 -2.00 -8.42
C ILE A 43 -23.63 -1.74 -7.06
N GLY A 44 -24.39 -1.65 -5.99
CA GLY A 44 -23.84 -1.52 -4.62
C GLY A 44 -23.01 -2.72 -4.18
N ALA A 45 -23.34 -3.94 -4.62
CA ALA A 45 -22.54 -5.14 -4.35
C ALA A 45 -21.23 -5.14 -5.15
N VAL A 46 -21.28 -4.73 -6.42
CA VAL A 46 -20.08 -4.64 -7.29
C VAL A 46 -19.14 -3.52 -6.81
N ILE A 47 -19.69 -2.36 -6.47
CA ILE A 47 -18.88 -1.25 -5.91
C ILE A 47 -18.29 -1.65 -4.56
N ARG A 48 -19.04 -2.35 -3.70
CA ARG A 48 -18.55 -2.84 -2.42
C ARG A 48 -17.45 -3.91 -2.59
N SER A 49 -17.53 -4.73 -3.64
CA SER A 49 -16.50 -5.72 -3.99
C SER A 49 -15.22 -5.06 -4.54
N PHE A 50 -15.34 -3.91 -5.20
CA PHE A 50 -14.18 -3.13 -5.69
C PHE A 50 -13.52 -2.28 -4.59
N PHE A 51 -14.32 -1.82 -3.61
CA PHE A 51 -13.83 -0.91 -2.54
C PHE A 51 -13.58 -1.58 -1.19
N SER A 52 -13.88 -2.86 -1.03
CA SER A 52 -13.74 -3.55 0.24
C SER A 52 -12.99 -4.87 0.11
N LYS A 53 -11.70 -4.78 -0.21
CA LYS A 53 -10.77 -5.67 0.45
C LYS A 53 -10.17 -4.83 1.59
N PRO A 54 -10.61 -4.98 2.85
CA PRO A 54 -9.87 -4.42 3.96
C PRO A 54 -8.46 -4.98 3.83
N PRO A 55 -7.40 -4.16 4.04
CA PRO A 55 -6.06 -4.70 4.11
C PRO A 55 -6.13 -5.86 5.10
N ALA A 56 -5.60 -7.02 4.69
CA ALA A 56 -5.51 -8.18 5.57
C ALA A 56 -4.91 -7.72 6.89
N PRO A 57 -5.37 -8.24 8.06
CA PRO A 57 -4.75 -7.90 9.33
C PRO A 57 -3.26 -8.15 9.14
N VAL A 58 -2.47 -7.09 9.23
CA VAL A 58 -1.01 -7.17 9.09
C VAL A 58 -0.56 -8.04 10.25
N GLU A 59 -0.31 -9.32 9.97
CA GLU A 59 0.44 -10.13 10.92
C GLU A 59 1.69 -9.33 11.22
N LYS A 60 1.88 -9.01 12.49
CA LYS A 60 2.96 -8.17 13.01
C LYS A 60 4.30 -8.88 12.76
N LYS A 61 4.71 -8.94 11.48
CA LYS A 61 6.04 -9.38 11.10
C LYS A 61 6.97 -8.29 11.58
N MET A 62 7.73 -8.59 12.62
CA MET A 62 8.58 -7.65 13.33
C MET A 62 9.55 -6.91 12.39
N VAL A 63 10.18 -7.64 11.48
CA VAL A 63 11.06 -7.08 10.43
C VAL A 63 10.78 -7.83 9.13
N VAL A 64 10.55 -7.11 8.05
CA VAL A 64 10.29 -7.69 6.71
C VAL A 64 11.59 -7.71 5.92
N GLU A 65 12.05 -8.88 5.53
CA GLU A 65 13.23 -9.03 4.65
C GLU A 65 12.82 -8.86 3.19
N CYS A 66 13.45 -7.91 2.49
CA CYS A 66 13.21 -7.60 1.09
C CYS A 66 14.38 -8.10 0.24
N GLU A 67 14.27 -9.32 -0.29
CA GLU A 67 15.32 -9.94 -1.10
C GLU A 67 15.32 -9.45 -2.55
N THR A 68 14.19 -8.90 -3.04
CA THR A 68 14.05 -8.38 -4.40
C THR A 68 13.53 -6.94 -4.41
N ALA A 69 13.71 -6.25 -5.54
CA ALA A 69 13.21 -4.89 -5.71
C ALA A 69 11.66 -4.83 -5.69
N GLU A 70 11.01 -5.87 -6.21
CA GLU A 70 9.56 -5.99 -6.21
C GLU A 70 9.03 -6.14 -4.77
N ALA A 71 9.63 -7.03 -3.96
CA ALA A 71 9.24 -7.21 -2.56
C ALA A 71 9.44 -5.91 -1.75
N PHE A 72 10.49 -5.15 -2.06
CA PHE A 72 10.71 -3.84 -1.45
C PHE A 72 9.63 -2.82 -1.84
N ALA A 73 9.26 -2.77 -3.12
CA ALA A 73 8.22 -1.87 -3.61
C ALA A 73 6.83 -2.23 -3.04
N GLU A 74 6.51 -3.52 -2.92
CA GLU A 74 5.28 -4.00 -2.30
C GLU A 74 5.20 -3.61 -0.82
N ALA A 75 6.29 -3.79 -0.07
CA ALA A 75 6.36 -3.40 1.34
C ALA A 75 6.18 -1.89 1.54
N LEU A 76 6.77 -1.06 0.67
CA LEU A 76 6.54 0.39 0.70
C LEU A 76 5.09 0.76 0.38
N ALA A 77 4.47 0.10 -0.59
CA ALA A 77 3.07 0.33 -0.94
C ALA A 77 2.13 -0.07 0.21
N GLU A 78 2.43 -1.18 0.90
CA GLU A 78 1.69 -1.63 2.08
C GLU A 78 1.80 -0.61 3.22
N ALA A 79 3.01 -0.13 3.52
CA ALA A 79 3.24 0.88 4.55
C ALA A 79 2.47 2.18 4.26
N LYS A 80 2.51 2.65 3.01
CA LYS A 80 1.76 3.82 2.54
C LYS A 80 0.25 3.63 2.69
N ALA A 81 -0.28 2.47 2.33
CA ALA A 81 -1.70 2.14 2.49
C ALA A 81 -2.11 2.12 3.97
N ALA A 82 -1.23 1.64 4.84
CA ALA A 82 -1.42 1.60 6.29
C ALA A 82 -1.12 2.95 6.99
N LYS A 83 -0.65 3.96 6.25
CA LYS A 83 -0.23 5.27 6.80
C LYS A 83 0.83 5.15 7.89
N ARG A 84 1.78 4.24 7.69
CA ARG A 84 2.87 3.97 8.64
C ARG A 84 4.20 4.45 8.07
N PRO A 85 5.04 5.15 8.85
CA PRO A 85 6.40 5.46 8.44
C PRO A 85 7.22 4.17 8.29
N VAL A 86 8.27 4.22 7.47
CA VAL A 86 9.13 3.07 7.18
C VAL A 86 10.56 3.39 7.57
N VAL A 87 11.24 2.42 8.16
CA VAL A 87 12.69 2.42 8.29
C VAL A 87 13.25 1.19 7.58
N VAL A 88 14.34 1.39 6.84
CA VAL A 88 15.00 0.37 6.03
C VAL A 88 16.42 0.19 6.57
N ASP A 89 16.76 -1.02 7.03
CA ASP A 89 18.12 -1.42 7.41
C ASP A 89 18.84 -2.05 6.20
N PHE A 90 19.83 -1.35 5.68
CA PHE A 90 20.73 -1.90 4.67
C PHE A 90 21.89 -2.61 5.35
N THR A 91 21.94 -3.92 5.18
CA THR A 91 22.83 -4.84 5.88
C THR A 91 23.54 -5.79 4.92
N ALA A 92 24.50 -6.54 5.43
CA ALA A 92 25.12 -7.67 4.73
C ALA A 92 25.44 -8.80 5.73
N THR A 93 25.49 -10.03 5.25
CA THR A 93 25.75 -11.21 6.09
C THR A 93 27.11 -11.20 6.76
N TRP A 94 28.12 -10.60 6.15
CA TRP A 94 29.48 -10.46 6.65
C TRP A 94 29.70 -9.22 7.53
N CYS A 95 28.68 -8.37 7.70
CA CYS A 95 28.81 -7.08 8.40
C CYS A 95 28.66 -7.25 9.92
N GLY A 96 29.78 -7.27 10.64
CA GLY A 96 29.82 -7.38 12.11
C GLY A 96 29.02 -6.29 12.85
N PRO A 97 29.14 -5.00 12.50
CA PRO A 97 28.30 -3.95 13.10
C PRO A 97 26.79 -4.14 12.89
N CYS A 98 26.38 -4.68 11.73
CA CYS A 98 24.98 -4.96 11.43
C CYS A 98 24.43 -6.04 12.37
N HIS A 99 25.20 -7.09 12.65
CA HIS A 99 24.79 -8.15 13.58
C HIS A 99 24.57 -7.61 15.00
N ARG A 100 25.33 -6.59 15.42
CA ARG A 100 25.14 -6.00 16.76
C ARG A 100 23.87 -5.15 16.87
N VAL A 101 23.47 -4.48 15.79
CA VAL A 101 22.25 -3.64 15.80
C VAL A 101 21.00 -4.45 15.52
N ALA A 102 21.08 -5.60 14.86
CA ALA A 102 19.93 -6.41 14.46
C ALA A 102 18.96 -6.75 15.62
N PRO A 103 19.40 -7.19 16.82
CA PRO A 103 18.47 -7.45 17.92
C PRO A 103 17.77 -6.18 18.41
N ILE A 104 18.50 -5.05 18.46
CA ILE A 104 17.92 -3.75 18.85
C ILE A 104 16.88 -3.29 17.81
N TYR A 105 17.19 -3.50 16.53
CA TYR A 105 16.29 -3.18 15.43
C TYR A 105 15.00 -4.01 15.49
N ALA A 106 15.10 -5.29 15.82
CA ALA A 106 13.96 -6.16 16.06
C ALA A 106 13.11 -5.69 17.26
N ASP A 107 13.73 -5.33 18.39
CA ASP A 107 13.03 -4.78 19.56
C ASP A 107 12.32 -3.45 19.24
N MET A 108 12.92 -2.61 18.41
CA MET A 108 12.30 -1.37 17.95
C MET A 108 11.05 -1.65 17.10
N SER A 109 11.05 -2.70 16.27
CA SER A 109 9.90 -3.07 15.45
C SER A 109 8.69 -3.52 16.27
N GLU A 110 8.91 -4.03 17.50
CA GLU A 110 7.83 -4.32 18.45
C GLU A 110 7.36 -3.08 19.22
N THR A 111 8.22 -2.07 19.31
CA THR A 111 8.00 -0.90 20.19
C THR A 111 7.36 0.26 19.45
N TYR A 112 7.62 0.41 18.15
CA TYR A 112 7.15 1.54 17.35
C TYR A 112 6.13 1.12 16.29
N ASP A 113 5.10 1.92 16.11
CA ASP A 113 4.15 1.75 15.01
C ASP A 113 4.74 2.31 13.71
N ALA A 114 5.70 1.57 13.18
CA ALA A 114 6.37 1.81 11.91
C ALA A 114 6.58 0.47 11.19
N MET A 115 6.83 0.49 9.90
CA MET A 115 7.23 -0.69 9.16
C MET A 115 8.75 -0.78 9.14
N PHE A 116 9.28 -1.93 9.54
CA PHE A 116 10.70 -2.21 9.62
C PHE A 116 11.10 -3.14 8.49
N LEU A 117 11.90 -2.64 7.55
CA LEU A 117 12.40 -3.39 6.41
C LEU A 117 13.89 -3.70 6.57
N LYS A 118 14.31 -4.84 6.06
CA LYS A 118 15.69 -5.24 6.00
C LYS A 118 16.07 -5.60 4.58
N VAL A 119 17.13 -5.02 4.07
CA VAL A 119 17.65 -5.23 2.71
C VAL A 119 19.09 -5.70 2.81
N ASP A 120 19.37 -6.91 2.34
CA ASP A 120 20.73 -7.40 2.14
C ASP A 120 21.28 -6.78 0.84
N VAL A 121 22.37 -6.01 0.96
CA VAL A 121 22.94 -5.27 -0.18
C VAL A 121 23.53 -6.19 -1.25
N ASP A 122 23.94 -7.42 -0.87
CA ASP A 122 24.48 -8.40 -1.81
C ASP A 122 23.37 -9.11 -2.59
N LYS A 123 22.22 -9.34 -1.93
CA LYS A 123 21.05 -9.97 -2.57
C LYS A 123 20.23 -8.97 -3.40
N ASN A 124 20.08 -7.75 -2.90
CA ASN A 124 19.26 -6.71 -3.53
C ASN A 124 20.09 -5.46 -3.87
N SER A 125 21.04 -5.65 -4.79
CA SER A 125 21.94 -4.58 -5.24
C SER A 125 21.22 -3.45 -5.98
N ALA A 126 20.07 -3.73 -6.60
CA ALA A 126 19.27 -2.72 -7.28
C ALA A 126 18.73 -1.67 -6.30
N VAL A 127 18.14 -2.11 -5.18
CA VAL A 127 17.59 -1.21 -4.15
C VAL A 127 18.73 -0.51 -3.41
N SER A 128 19.80 -1.21 -3.02
CA SER A 128 20.95 -0.58 -2.33
C SER A 128 21.68 0.43 -3.21
N GLY A 129 21.77 0.19 -4.52
CA GLY A 129 22.33 1.12 -5.49
C GLY A 129 21.46 2.37 -5.67
N ALA A 130 20.14 2.21 -5.79
CA ALA A 130 19.20 3.33 -5.87
C ALA A 130 19.28 4.24 -4.63
N HIS A 131 19.53 3.65 -3.45
CA HIS A 131 19.73 4.38 -2.19
C HIS A 131 21.16 4.88 -1.98
N GLN A 132 22.07 4.63 -2.93
CA GLN A 132 23.48 5.04 -2.85
C GLN A 132 24.14 4.59 -1.54
N VAL A 133 23.90 3.34 -1.15
CA VAL A 133 24.47 2.75 0.08
C VAL A 133 25.94 2.46 -0.15
N THR A 134 26.83 3.13 0.59
CA THR A 134 28.28 2.99 0.48
C THR A 134 28.94 2.36 1.71
N ALA A 135 28.18 2.20 2.79
CA ALA A 135 28.65 1.60 4.04
C ALA A 135 27.48 0.92 4.77
N MET A 136 27.76 -0.12 5.56
CA MET A 136 26.77 -0.84 6.35
C MET A 136 27.10 -0.78 7.86
N PRO A 137 26.06 -0.74 8.73
CA PRO A 137 24.65 -0.55 8.40
C PRO A 137 24.39 0.89 7.96
N THR A 138 23.41 1.07 7.05
CA THR A 138 22.83 2.35 6.69
C THR A 138 21.32 2.25 6.84
N PHE A 139 20.72 3.27 7.47
CA PHE A 139 19.28 3.34 7.66
C PHE A 139 18.71 4.45 6.80
N ALA A 140 17.72 4.11 5.98
CA ALA A 140 16.91 5.06 5.23
C ALA A 140 15.48 5.08 5.77
N PHE A 141 14.77 6.18 5.55
CA PHE A 141 13.45 6.40 6.12
C PHE A 141 12.47 6.87 5.05
N TYR A 142 11.20 6.55 5.27
CA TYR A 142 10.10 7.05 4.47
C TYR A 142 8.99 7.54 5.38
N SER A 143 8.33 8.61 4.97
CA SER A 143 7.15 9.13 5.65
C SER A 143 5.95 8.18 5.53
N ALA A 144 4.92 8.42 6.32
CA ALA A 144 3.65 7.69 6.23
C ALA A 144 2.95 7.81 4.87
N ASP A 145 3.30 8.83 4.08
CA ASP A 145 2.79 9.02 2.72
C ASP A 145 3.65 8.33 1.66
N GLY A 146 4.70 7.60 2.08
CA GLY A 146 5.59 6.84 1.20
C GLY A 146 6.67 7.70 0.53
N GLU A 147 6.85 8.95 0.97
CA GLU A 147 7.90 9.82 0.44
C GLU A 147 9.23 9.52 1.13
N PRO A 148 10.35 9.42 0.37
CA PRO A 148 11.67 9.20 0.95
C PRO A 148 12.09 10.41 1.79
N HIS A 149 12.70 10.13 2.94
CA HIS A 149 13.28 11.15 3.80
C HIS A 149 14.75 11.39 3.39
N ASP A 150 15.17 12.65 3.35
CA ASP A 150 16.51 13.02 2.89
C ASP A 150 17.62 12.53 3.82
N GLU A 151 17.34 12.44 5.12
CA GLU A 151 18.31 12.01 6.11
C GLU A 151 18.49 10.49 6.08
N LYS A 152 19.76 10.07 5.86
CA LYS A 152 20.19 8.68 6.01
C LYS A 152 21.18 8.58 7.17
N ILE A 153 21.00 7.57 8.00
CA ILE A 153 21.90 7.34 9.14
C ILE A 153 22.88 6.25 8.79
N ARG A 154 24.17 6.57 8.75
CA ARG A 154 25.25 5.61 8.55
C ARG A 154 25.78 5.15 9.90
N GLY A 155 25.93 3.83 10.06
CA GLY A 155 26.39 3.21 11.30
C GLY A 155 25.25 2.93 12.30
N ALA A 156 25.58 2.19 13.36
CA ALA A 156 24.63 1.69 14.35
C ALA A 156 24.25 2.73 15.42
N ASN A 157 23.83 3.93 15.01
CA ASN A 157 23.38 4.98 15.93
C ASN A 157 21.88 4.84 16.22
N VAL A 158 21.56 3.97 17.19
CA VAL A 158 20.18 3.66 17.59
C VAL A 158 19.40 4.90 18.02
N GLN A 159 20.05 5.79 18.77
CA GLN A 159 19.40 6.99 19.30
C GLN A 159 18.89 7.89 18.18
N LYS A 160 19.71 8.09 17.15
CA LYS A 160 19.36 8.89 15.98
C LYS A 160 18.27 8.23 15.14
N ILE A 161 18.25 6.89 15.05
CA ILE A 161 17.19 6.13 14.38
C ILE A 161 15.82 6.39 15.07
N VAL A 162 15.80 6.30 16.41
CA VAL A 162 14.60 6.57 17.21
C VAL A 162 14.12 8.01 17.01
N GLU A 163 15.00 8.98 17.12
CA GLU A 163 14.68 10.40 16.94
C GLU A 163 14.05 10.67 15.55
N THR A 164 14.60 10.05 14.51
CA THR A 164 14.08 10.21 13.14
C THR A 164 12.72 9.54 12.98
N LEU A 165 12.52 8.34 13.55
CA LEU A 165 11.22 7.67 13.54
C LEU A 165 10.13 8.49 14.25
N GLU A 166 10.45 9.06 15.42
CA GLU A 166 9.53 9.91 16.18
C GLU A 166 9.19 11.20 15.42
N LYS A 167 10.17 11.82 14.74
CA LYS A 167 9.94 12.98 13.84
C LYS A 167 9.01 12.63 12.68
N LEU A 168 9.07 11.41 12.16
CA LEU A 168 8.20 10.91 11.09
C LEU A 168 6.82 10.48 11.59
N GLY A 169 6.55 10.64 12.89
CA GLY A 169 5.25 10.36 13.49
C GLY A 169 5.04 8.92 13.96
N ALA A 170 6.10 8.10 14.01
CA ALA A 170 6.02 6.77 14.60
C ALA A 170 5.69 6.88 16.11
N LYS A 171 4.61 6.21 16.53
CA LYS A 171 4.16 6.21 17.92
C LYS A 171 4.71 4.97 18.63
N LYS A 172 5.05 5.12 19.91
CA LYS A 172 5.33 3.95 20.74
C LYS A 172 4.04 3.16 20.99
N VAL A 173 4.06 1.88 20.63
CA VAL A 173 2.99 0.94 20.95
C VAL A 173 3.28 0.42 22.35
N ALA A 174 2.29 0.52 23.25
CA ALA A 174 2.41 -0.11 24.56
C ALA A 174 2.65 -1.62 24.36
N LYS A 175 3.79 -2.13 24.82
CA LYS A 175 4.07 -3.57 24.83
C LYS A 175 2.96 -4.20 25.68
N GLU A 176 2.04 -4.94 25.07
CA GLU A 176 1.22 -5.86 25.85
C GLU A 176 2.19 -6.81 26.53
N ALA A 177 2.26 -6.72 27.85
CA ALA A 177 3.07 -7.60 28.67
C ALA A 177 2.67 -9.04 28.31
N LYS A 178 3.56 -9.79 27.66
CA LYS A 178 3.44 -11.25 27.62
C LYS A 178 3.36 -11.69 29.06
N LYS A 179 2.15 -11.98 29.50
CA LYS A 179 1.90 -12.62 30.80
C LYS A 179 2.43 -14.04 30.62
N ASP A 180 3.58 -14.28 31.23
CA ASP A 180 4.16 -15.61 31.32
C ASP A 180 3.12 -16.52 31.93
N ALA A 181 2.74 -17.57 31.18
CA ALA A 181 1.96 -18.70 31.66
C ALA A 181 2.85 -19.94 31.71
#